data_1f3d4e997aa51f61ea3fc8662be036d3
#
_entry.id   1f3d4e997aa51f61ea3fc8662be036d3
#
_cell.length_a   1.000
_cell.length_b   1.000
_cell.length_c   1.000
_cell.angle_alpha   90.00
_cell.angle_beta   90.00
_cell.angle_gamma   90.00
#
_symmetry.space_group_name_H-M   'P 1'
#
loop_
_entity.id
_entity.type
_entity.pdbx_description
1 polymer ?
#
loop_
_entity_poly.entity_id
_entity_poly.type
_entity_poly.pdbx_seq_one_letter_code
_entity_poly.pdbx_strand_id
1 'polypeptide(L)'
;MTVKTIKEHINNLTLEADAVIRFGGPHSEAYLSGMQKSAFIFIPMPKKLFLQASCSGKNKITVKKLMNFLKSCDEDMIVYDENGNEILFTCSLVGDNHMMWLETEQDADMTTEIQSRFNDAVKHGVDETEVYENMLESGINVDMVRKYMGDETADHMQDYCEDHGLL
;
A
#
# COMPACT_ATOMS: atom_id res chain seq x y z
N MET A 1 5.81 11.18 -5.81
CA MET A 1 4.52 11.95 -5.92
C MET A 1 4.62 13.25 -5.15
N THR A 2 3.90 14.32 -5.56
CA THR A 2 3.91 15.62 -4.86
C THR A 2 2.70 15.79 -3.95
N VAL A 3 2.81 16.71 -2.98
CA VAL A 3 1.68 17.14 -2.13
C VAL A 3 0.50 17.63 -2.96
N LYS A 4 0.77 18.40 -4.03
CA LYS A 4 -0.26 18.87 -4.97
C LYS A 4 -1.05 17.70 -5.55
N THR A 5 -0.36 16.68 -6.06
CA THR A 5 -0.98 15.50 -6.66
C THR A 5 -1.88 14.77 -5.68
N ILE A 6 -1.44 14.57 -4.42
CA ILE A 6 -2.26 13.93 -3.38
C ILE A 6 -3.53 14.74 -3.09
N LYS A 7 -3.40 16.07 -2.95
CA LYS A 7 -4.55 16.96 -2.73
C LYS A 7 -5.57 16.89 -3.86
N GLU A 8 -5.11 16.89 -5.11
CA GLU A 8 -5.95 16.77 -6.30
C GLU A 8 -6.67 15.42 -6.32
N HIS A 9 -5.97 14.32 -6.06
CA HIS A 9 -6.58 12.99 -5.99
C HIS A 9 -7.66 12.92 -4.92
N ILE A 10 -7.38 13.35 -3.69
CA ILE A 10 -8.37 13.34 -2.60
C ILE A 10 -9.59 14.20 -2.92
N ASN A 11 -9.40 15.37 -3.53
CA ASN A 11 -10.51 16.25 -3.90
C ASN A 11 -11.39 15.67 -5.01
N ASN A 12 -10.82 14.84 -5.90
CA ASN A 12 -11.54 14.20 -6.99
C ASN A 12 -12.26 12.91 -6.56
N LEU A 13 -11.96 12.40 -5.36
CA LEU A 13 -12.56 11.20 -4.80
C LEU A 13 -13.67 11.56 -3.83
N THR A 14 -14.74 10.78 -3.85
CA THR A 14 -15.84 10.90 -2.86
C THR A 14 -15.48 10.14 -1.57
N LEU A 15 -14.30 10.42 -1.02
CA LEU A 15 -13.85 9.81 0.23
C LEU A 15 -14.54 10.47 1.43
N GLU A 16 -14.97 9.64 2.38
CA GLU A 16 -15.49 10.13 3.65
C GLU A 16 -14.37 10.82 4.45
N ALA A 17 -14.71 11.91 5.13
CA ALA A 17 -13.73 12.73 5.86
C ALA A 17 -13.04 11.98 7.01
N ASP A 18 -13.72 11.00 7.59
CA ASP A 18 -13.25 10.12 8.67
C ASP A 18 -12.68 8.79 8.20
N ALA A 19 -12.71 8.51 6.89
CA ALA A 19 -12.05 7.34 6.33
C ALA A 19 -10.56 7.30 6.72
N VAL A 20 -10.08 6.12 7.13
CA VAL A 20 -8.66 5.89 7.45
C VAL A 20 -7.89 5.54 6.19
N ILE A 21 -6.61 5.86 6.21
CA ILE A 21 -5.72 5.66 5.07
C ILE A 21 -4.84 4.45 5.36
N ARG A 22 -4.90 3.43 4.52
CA ARG A 22 -4.01 2.26 4.59
C ARG A 22 -2.64 2.59 4.01
N PHE A 23 -1.64 1.80 4.36
CA PHE A 23 -0.27 1.96 3.88
C PHE A 23 0.28 0.62 3.39
N GLY A 24 0.81 0.59 2.17
CA GLY A 24 1.41 -0.61 1.58
C GLY A 24 0.44 -1.57 0.91
N GLY A 25 -0.78 -1.12 0.57
CA GLY A 25 -1.73 -1.90 -0.21
C GLY A 25 -3.16 -1.90 0.34
N PRO A 26 -4.14 -2.36 -0.45
CA PRO A 26 -5.56 -2.31 -0.09
C PRO A 26 -5.92 -3.23 1.08
N HIS A 27 -5.21 -4.33 1.26
CA HIS A 27 -5.44 -5.32 2.32
C HIS A 27 -4.47 -5.17 3.50
N SER A 28 -3.52 -4.23 3.42
CA SER A 28 -2.55 -4.01 4.49
C SER A 28 -3.22 -3.60 5.81
N GLU A 29 -2.75 -4.17 6.91
CA GLU A 29 -3.12 -3.78 8.27
C GLU A 29 -2.38 -2.53 8.76
N ALA A 30 -1.39 -2.05 8.01
CA ALA A 30 -0.70 -0.82 8.31
C ALA A 30 -1.55 0.40 7.92
N TYR A 31 -1.61 1.37 8.81
CA TYR A 31 -2.36 2.62 8.60
C TYR A 31 -1.44 3.82 8.74
N LEU A 32 -1.73 4.87 7.97
CA LEU A 32 -1.06 6.15 8.14
C LEU A 32 -1.23 6.62 9.58
N SER A 33 -0.12 6.83 10.29
CA SER A 33 -0.09 7.14 11.72
C SER A 33 0.71 8.40 12.05
N GLY A 34 1.59 8.87 11.16
CA GLY A 34 2.42 10.05 11.35
C GLY A 34 2.70 10.80 10.07
N MET A 35 2.97 12.10 10.22
CA MET A 35 3.32 13.01 9.12
C MET A 35 4.38 13.97 9.60
N GLN A 36 5.50 14.10 8.88
CA GLN A 36 6.62 14.96 9.25
C GLN A 36 7.19 15.68 8.03
N LYS A 37 7.37 17.00 8.14
CA LYS A 37 8.10 17.79 7.14
C LYS A 37 9.59 17.70 7.39
N SER A 38 10.41 17.68 6.32
CA SER A 38 11.85 17.84 6.48
C SER A 38 12.19 19.21 7.09
N ALA A 39 13.05 19.20 8.11
CA ALA A 39 13.42 20.39 8.87
C ALA A 39 14.73 21.05 8.40
N PHE A 40 15.19 20.78 7.16
CA PHE A 40 16.48 21.31 6.68
C PHE A 40 16.38 22.80 6.36
N ILE A 41 17.05 23.63 7.20
CA ILE A 41 17.02 25.09 7.13
C ILE A 41 18.19 25.65 6.29
N PHE A 42 19.26 24.89 6.04
CA PHE A 42 20.54 25.42 5.55
C PHE A 42 21.05 24.93 4.20
N ILE A 43 20.35 24.03 3.51
CA ILE A 43 20.77 23.56 2.19
C ILE A 43 19.54 23.62 1.26
N PRO A 44 19.67 24.11 0.00
CA PRO A 44 18.59 24.10 -0.96
C PRO A 44 18.30 22.65 -1.44
N MET A 45 17.88 21.80 -0.52
CA MET A 45 17.34 20.49 -0.85
C MET A 45 15.84 20.59 -1.10
N PRO A 46 15.27 19.80 -2.03
CA PRO A 46 13.84 19.74 -2.20
C PRO A 46 13.19 19.40 -0.86
N LYS A 47 12.20 20.19 -0.47
CA LYS A 47 11.44 19.95 0.75
C LYS A 47 10.73 18.61 0.62
N LYS A 48 10.83 17.78 1.66
CA LYS A 48 10.27 16.45 1.69
C LYS A 48 9.19 16.34 2.76
N LEU A 49 8.15 15.59 2.46
CA LEU A 49 7.14 15.16 3.40
C LEU A 49 7.32 13.66 3.66
N PHE A 50 7.48 13.27 4.92
CA PHE A 50 7.55 11.87 5.33
C PHE A 50 6.23 11.43 5.95
N LEU A 51 5.73 10.29 5.51
CA LEU A 51 4.55 9.62 6.04
C LEU A 51 4.98 8.35 6.76
N GLN A 52 4.39 8.11 7.93
CA GLN A 52 4.72 6.96 8.79
C GLN A 52 3.54 6.02 8.87
N ALA A 53 3.82 4.73 8.83
CA ALA A 53 2.84 3.66 8.96
C ALA A 53 2.90 2.99 10.34
N SER A 54 1.79 2.42 10.79
CA SER A 54 1.75 1.59 11.99
C SER A 54 0.62 0.56 11.92
N CYS A 55 0.93 -0.67 12.29
CA CYS A 55 -0.05 -1.75 12.46
C CYS A 55 -0.76 -1.72 13.83
N SER A 56 -0.33 -0.85 14.76
CA SER A 56 -0.85 -0.86 16.14
C SER A 56 -2.31 -0.43 16.29
N GLY A 57 -2.95 0.01 15.23
CA GLY A 57 -4.32 0.53 15.26
C GLY A 57 -4.52 1.83 16.04
N LYS A 58 -3.50 2.31 16.74
CA LYS A 58 -3.51 3.57 17.50
C LYS A 58 -3.09 4.72 16.59
N ASN A 59 -3.69 5.89 16.81
CA ASN A 59 -3.35 7.13 16.09
C ASN A 59 -3.56 7.10 14.57
N LYS A 60 -4.51 6.30 14.07
CA LYS A 60 -4.87 6.31 12.66
C LYS A 60 -5.19 7.72 12.19
N ILE A 61 -4.58 8.11 11.07
CA ILE A 61 -4.82 9.40 10.44
C ILE A 61 -5.93 9.25 9.41
N THR A 62 -6.95 10.10 9.55
CA THR A 62 -8.08 10.15 8.62
C THR A 62 -7.78 11.06 7.44
N VAL A 63 -8.59 10.92 6.37
CA VAL A 63 -8.54 11.79 5.19
C VAL A 63 -8.62 13.27 5.59
N LYS A 64 -9.53 13.64 6.50
CA LYS A 64 -9.65 15.01 7.02
C LYS A 64 -8.38 15.51 7.69
N LYS A 65 -7.76 14.67 8.52
CA LYS A 65 -6.50 15.01 9.20
C LYS A 65 -5.35 15.20 8.21
N LEU A 66 -5.21 14.28 7.25
CA LEU A 66 -4.22 14.40 6.18
C LEU A 66 -4.42 15.69 5.40
N MET A 67 -5.61 15.96 4.89
CA MET A 67 -5.91 17.16 4.10
C MET A 67 -5.62 18.45 4.87
N ASN A 68 -5.95 18.51 6.16
CA ASN A 68 -5.65 19.68 6.99
C ASN A 68 -4.14 19.88 7.15
N PHE A 69 -3.37 18.81 7.29
CA PHE A 69 -1.91 18.90 7.35
C PHE A 69 -1.32 19.35 6.00
N LEU A 70 -1.79 18.78 4.88
CA LEU A 70 -1.32 19.10 3.55
C LEU A 70 -1.58 20.56 3.14
N LYS A 71 -2.60 21.23 3.72
CA LYS A 71 -2.82 22.67 3.53
C LYS A 71 -1.65 23.54 4.00
N SER A 72 -0.87 23.05 4.97
CA SER A 72 0.29 23.72 5.52
C SER A 72 1.61 23.34 4.83
N CYS A 73 1.56 22.48 3.83
CA CYS A 73 2.73 22.03 3.07
C CYS A 73 2.85 22.77 1.74
N ASP A 74 4.08 22.96 1.28
CA ASP A 74 4.31 23.46 -0.08
C ASP A 74 3.87 22.40 -1.09
N GLU A 75 3.29 22.80 -2.17
CA GLU A 75 2.65 21.90 -3.14
C GLU A 75 3.65 21.06 -3.95
N ASP A 76 4.88 21.52 -4.06
CA ASP A 76 5.99 20.86 -4.76
C ASP A 76 6.78 19.87 -3.90
N MET A 77 6.44 19.76 -2.59
CA MET A 77 7.07 18.77 -1.71
C MET A 77 6.83 17.37 -2.24
N ILE A 78 7.91 16.58 -2.35
CA ILE A 78 7.81 15.15 -2.70
C ILE A 78 7.53 14.36 -1.43
N VAL A 79 6.68 13.36 -1.55
CA VAL A 79 6.19 12.55 -0.43
C VAL A 79 6.90 11.21 -0.39
N TYR A 80 7.41 10.84 0.78
CA TYR A 80 8.18 9.63 1.06
C TYR A 80 7.59 8.86 2.24
N ASP A 81 7.86 7.57 2.29
CA ASP A 81 7.70 6.78 3.51
C ASP A 81 8.79 7.11 4.54
N GLU A 82 8.74 6.48 5.70
CA GLU A 82 9.73 6.65 6.77
C GLU A 82 11.12 6.10 6.42
N ASN A 83 11.22 5.22 5.42
CA ASN A 83 12.46 4.63 4.93
C ASN A 83 13.08 5.46 3.79
N GLY A 84 12.38 6.46 3.29
CA GLY A 84 12.83 7.33 2.21
C GLY A 84 12.45 6.85 0.81
N ASN A 85 11.52 5.90 0.69
CA ASN A 85 10.96 5.49 -0.60
C ASN A 85 9.86 6.47 -1.01
N GLU A 86 9.81 6.83 -2.28
CA GLU A 86 8.76 7.72 -2.80
C GLU A 86 7.39 7.03 -2.73
N ILE A 87 6.40 7.79 -2.24
CA ILE A 87 5.02 7.31 -2.13
C ILE A 87 4.30 7.53 -3.45
N LEU A 88 3.66 6.48 -3.91
CA LEU A 88 2.60 6.50 -4.89
C LEU A 88 1.25 6.53 -4.17
N PHE A 89 0.23 7.01 -4.86
CA PHE A 89 -1.10 7.14 -4.31
C PHE A 89 -2.07 6.27 -5.08
N THR A 90 -2.78 5.43 -4.38
CA THR A 90 -3.71 4.50 -5.00
C THR A 90 -5.10 4.61 -4.34
N CYS A 91 -6.11 4.43 -5.15
CA CYS A 91 -7.50 4.37 -4.69
C CYS A 91 -8.28 3.36 -5.52
N SER A 92 -9.18 2.65 -4.88
CA SER A 92 -10.13 1.76 -5.54
C SER A 92 -11.51 1.89 -4.93
N LEU A 93 -12.52 1.55 -5.72
CA LEU A 93 -13.87 1.37 -5.26
C LEU A 93 -14.05 -0.06 -4.74
N VAL A 94 -14.43 -0.19 -3.47
CA VAL A 94 -14.73 -1.49 -2.85
C VAL A 94 -16.19 -1.47 -2.39
N GLY A 95 -17.04 -2.19 -3.10
CA GLY A 95 -18.50 -2.09 -2.92
C GLY A 95 -19.00 -0.67 -3.23
N ASP A 96 -19.75 -0.08 -2.29
CA ASP A 96 -20.27 1.28 -2.41
C ASP A 96 -19.32 2.35 -1.84
N ASN A 97 -18.16 1.95 -1.31
CA ASN A 97 -17.22 2.85 -0.65
C ASN A 97 -15.91 2.95 -1.42
N HIS A 98 -15.36 4.16 -1.48
CA HIS A 98 -13.99 4.35 -1.94
C HIS A 98 -13.01 4.06 -0.80
N MET A 99 -11.99 3.27 -1.11
CA MET A 99 -10.88 2.99 -0.21
C MET A 99 -9.62 3.67 -0.73
N MET A 100 -8.86 4.27 0.17
CA MET A 100 -7.61 4.93 -0.12
C MET A 100 -6.46 4.23 0.57
N TRP A 101 -5.39 3.98 -0.18
CA TRP A 101 -4.12 3.55 0.39
C TRP A 101 -2.96 4.27 -0.26
N LEU A 102 -1.85 4.28 0.45
CA LEU A 102 -0.57 4.80 0.02
C LEU A 102 0.38 3.61 -0.13
N GLU A 103 1.11 3.55 -1.22
CA GLU A 103 2.09 2.50 -1.49
C GLU A 103 3.36 3.10 -2.08
N THR A 104 4.47 2.39 -1.94
CA THR A 104 5.70 2.70 -2.64
C THR A 104 5.70 2.06 -4.02
N GLU A 105 6.64 2.44 -4.89
CA GLU A 105 6.84 1.77 -6.18
C GLU A 105 7.06 0.27 -6.00
N GLN A 106 7.82 -0.12 -4.97
CA GLN A 106 8.06 -1.53 -4.64
C GLN A 106 6.77 -2.27 -4.25
N ASP A 107 5.85 -1.63 -3.51
CA ASP A 107 4.56 -2.24 -3.17
C ASP A 107 3.70 -2.43 -4.43
N ALA A 108 3.68 -1.45 -5.33
CA ALA A 108 2.93 -1.53 -6.60
C ALA A 108 3.49 -2.63 -7.53
N ASP A 109 4.81 -2.73 -7.63
CA ASP A 109 5.49 -3.77 -8.40
C ASP A 109 5.17 -5.16 -7.84
N MET A 110 5.21 -5.33 -6.52
CA MET A 110 4.89 -6.59 -5.85
C MET A 110 3.44 -7.01 -6.06
N THR A 111 2.50 -6.08 -5.95
CA THR A 111 1.08 -6.34 -6.24
C THR A 111 0.91 -6.84 -7.66
N THR A 112 1.56 -6.17 -8.63
CA THR A 112 1.50 -6.54 -10.06
C THR A 112 2.13 -7.90 -10.30
N GLU A 113 3.26 -8.19 -9.67
CA GLU A 113 3.95 -9.48 -9.81
C GLU A 113 3.09 -10.63 -9.30
N ILE A 114 2.54 -10.52 -8.09
CA ILE A 114 1.70 -11.57 -7.50
C ILE A 114 0.46 -11.80 -8.37
N GLN A 115 -0.24 -10.74 -8.77
CA GLN A 115 -1.41 -10.85 -9.65
C GLN A 115 -1.08 -11.48 -10.99
N SER A 116 0.06 -11.15 -11.59
CA SER A 116 0.50 -11.73 -12.87
C SER A 116 0.70 -13.24 -12.75
N ARG A 117 1.34 -13.71 -11.66
CA ARG A 117 1.57 -15.14 -11.44
C ARG A 117 0.27 -15.94 -11.34
N PHE A 118 -0.73 -15.43 -10.58
CA PHE A 118 -2.04 -16.06 -10.51
C PHE A 118 -2.77 -16.06 -11.87
N ASN A 119 -2.76 -14.92 -12.56
CA ASN A 119 -3.43 -14.81 -13.87
C ASN A 119 -2.79 -15.70 -14.93
N ASP A 120 -1.47 -15.80 -14.96
CA ASP A 120 -0.75 -16.65 -15.91
C ASP A 120 -1.00 -18.13 -15.62
N ALA A 121 -1.06 -18.52 -14.34
CA ALA A 121 -1.42 -19.87 -13.94
C ALA A 121 -2.82 -20.26 -14.42
N VAL A 122 -3.82 -19.42 -14.18
CA VAL A 122 -5.20 -19.65 -14.64
C VAL A 122 -5.26 -19.73 -16.16
N LYS A 123 -4.59 -18.83 -16.87
CA LYS A 123 -4.59 -18.76 -18.33
C LYS A 123 -3.94 -19.97 -18.99
N HIS A 124 -2.91 -20.52 -18.38
CA HIS A 124 -2.15 -21.66 -18.93
C HIS A 124 -2.54 -23.00 -18.32
N GLY A 125 -3.49 -23.03 -17.37
CA GLY A 125 -3.92 -24.23 -16.67
C GLY A 125 -2.79 -24.89 -15.88
N VAL A 126 -1.91 -24.06 -15.31
CA VAL A 126 -0.80 -24.51 -14.46
C VAL A 126 -1.39 -25.07 -13.17
N ASP A 127 -0.81 -26.15 -12.66
CA ASP A 127 -1.20 -26.75 -11.38
C ASP A 127 -0.92 -25.79 -10.22
N GLU A 128 -1.82 -25.72 -9.25
CA GLU A 128 -1.67 -24.83 -8.09
C GLU A 128 -0.40 -25.11 -7.29
N THR A 129 0.02 -26.38 -7.21
CA THR A 129 1.28 -26.77 -6.55
C THR A 129 2.44 -26.05 -7.19
N GLU A 130 2.55 -26.08 -8.51
CA GLU A 130 3.64 -25.43 -9.26
C GLU A 130 3.61 -23.91 -9.07
N VAL A 131 2.43 -23.30 -8.99
CA VAL A 131 2.28 -21.86 -8.76
C VAL A 131 2.81 -21.49 -7.39
N TYR A 132 2.36 -22.19 -6.33
CA TYR A 132 2.76 -21.86 -4.96
C TYR A 132 4.22 -22.21 -4.67
N GLU A 133 4.75 -23.33 -5.20
CA GLU A 133 6.17 -23.64 -5.14
C GLU A 133 7.02 -22.51 -5.76
N ASN A 134 6.70 -22.09 -6.97
CA ASN A 134 7.39 -20.99 -7.66
C ASN A 134 7.30 -19.66 -6.91
N MET A 135 6.17 -19.38 -6.25
CA MET A 135 6.02 -18.18 -5.41
C MET A 135 6.96 -18.24 -4.20
N LEU A 136 6.92 -19.35 -3.45
CA LEU A 136 7.77 -19.55 -2.27
C LEU A 136 9.26 -19.51 -2.61
N GLU A 137 9.67 -20.17 -3.70
CA GLU A 137 11.05 -20.14 -4.19
C GLU A 137 11.52 -18.72 -4.58
N SER A 138 10.60 -17.89 -5.06
CA SER A 138 10.85 -16.48 -5.39
C SER A 138 10.82 -15.56 -4.16
N GLY A 139 10.56 -16.10 -2.96
CA GLY A 139 10.45 -15.35 -1.72
C GLY A 139 9.08 -14.69 -1.48
N ILE A 140 8.07 -14.99 -2.30
CA ILE A 140 6.69 -14.56 -2.10
C ILE A 140 6.03 -15.55 -1.14
N ASN A 141 5.85 -15.15 0.10
CA ASN A 141 5.25 -15.97 1.14
C ASN A 141 3.76 -15.62 1.38
N VAL A 142 3.09 -16.41 2.22
CA VAL A 142 1.67 -16.23 2.57
C VAL A 142 1.37 -14.83 3.12
N ASP A 143 2.25 -14.27 3.95
CA ASP A 143 2.05 -12.92 4.51
C ASP A 143 2.07 -11.84 3.43
N MET A 144 2.92 -12.00 2.41
CA MET A 144 2.95 -11.09 1.26
C MET A 144 1.67 -11.22 0.43
N VAL A 145 1.22 -12.46 0.17
CA VAL A 145 -0.06 -12.70 -0.52
C VAL A 145 -1.21 -12.08 0.28
N ARG A 146 -1.23 -12.25 1.61
CA ARG A 146 -2.22 -11.63 2.49
C ARG A 146 -2.24 -10.11 2.38
N LYS A 147 -1.06 -9.49 2.41
CA LYS A 147 -0.91 -8.03 2.31
C LYS A 147 -1.45 -7.46 0.98
N TYR A 148 -1.19 -8.15 -0.13
CA TYR A 148 -1.46 -7.62 -1.47
C TYR A 148 -2.73 -8.15 -2.12
N MET A 149 -3.15 -9.39 -1.78
CA MET A 149 -4.30 -10.07 -2.39
C MET A 149 -5.46 -10.30 -1.40
N GLY A 150 -5.23 -10.18 -0.10
CA GLY A 150 -6.22 -10.35 0.96
C GLY A 150 -6.21 -11.73 1.61
N ASP A 151 -7.03 -11.82 2.68
CA ASP A 151 -7.05 -13.00 3.55
C ASP A 151 -7.51 -14.25 2.83
N GLU A 152 -8.57 -14.18 2.02
CA GLU A 152 -9.15 -15.34 1.33
C GLU A 152 -8.12 -16.05 0.44
N THR A 153 -7.35 -15.29 -0.35
CA THR A 153 -6.30 -15.84 -1.22
C THR A 153 -5.13 -16.40 -0.41
N ALA A 154 -4.76 -15.70 0.65
CA ALA A 154 -3.64 -16.12 1.51
C ALA A 154 -3.97 -17.36 2.33
N ASP A 155 -5.18 -17.44 2.88
CA ASP A 155 -5.64 -18.59 3.65
C ASP A 155 -5.71 -19.83 2.74
N HIS A 156 -6.23 -19.68 1.52
CA HIS A 156 -6.22 -20.75 0.53
C HIS A 156 -4.79 -21.23 0.20
N MET A 157 -3.85 -20.29 -0.04
CA MET A 157 -2.45 -20.64 -0.26
C MET A 157 -1.85 -21.36 0.95
N GLN A 158 -2.14 -20.88 2.16
CA GLN A 158 -1.62 -21.48 3.40
C GLN A 158 -2.11 -22.91 3.56
N ASP A 159 -3.42 -23.14 3.53
CA ASP A 159 -4.03 -24.46 3.68
C ASP A 159 -3.49 -25.42 2.62
N TYR A 160 -3.41 -24.97 1.37
CA TYR A 160 -2.87 -25.76 0.27
C TYR A 160 -1.41 -26.17 0.49
N CYS A 161 -0.56 -25.21 0.86
CA CYS A 161 0.86 -25.45 1.09
C CYS A 161 1.12 -26.38 2.32
N GLU A 162 0.31 -26.26 3.38
CA GLU A 162 0.38 -27.15 4.54
C GLU A 162 -0.02 -28.59 4.16
N ASP A 163 -1.10 -28.76 3.39
CA ASP A 163 -1.58 -30.08 2.95
C ASP A 163 -0.60 -30.80 2.01
N HIS A 164 0.21 -30.04 1.26
CA HIS A 164 1.19 -30.56 0.31
C HIS A 164 2.63 -30.54 0.83
N GLY A 165 2.84 -30.10 2.08
CA GLY A 165 4.15 -30.12 2.74
C GLY A 165 5.15 -29.10 2.15
N LEU A 166 4.65 -27.96 1.66
CA LEU A 166 5.45 -26.86 1.12
C LEU A 166 5.82 -25.81 2.19
N LEU A 167 5.17 -25.84 3.35
CA LEU A 167 5.43 -25.01 4.53
C LEU A 167 5.92 -25.82 5.70
#